data_3f2ced25d663f169149566b1dd2efed1
#
_entry.id   3f2ced25d663f169149566b1dd2efed1
#
_cell.length_a   1.000
_cell.length_b   1.000
_cell.length_c   1.000
_cell.angle_alpha   90.00
_cell.angle_beta   90.00
_cell.angle_gamma   90.00
#
_symmetry.space_group_name_H-M   'P 1'
#
loop_
_entity.id
_entity.type
_entity.pdbx_description
1 polymer ?
#
loop_
_entity_poly.entity_id
_entity_poly.type
_entity_poly.pdbx_seq_one_letter_code
_entity_poly.pdbx_strand_id
1 'polypeptide(L)'
;MSRTLTLPCLDGTVERFTLGDAPTWARPAGGAPFRQRIAYAAAHVVADPRRDVDVFTEAAIDWESTLAYRRHLWGYGFAVA
;
A
#
# COMPACT_ATOMS: atom_id res chain seq x y z
N MET A 1 14.21 -10.44 5.84
CA MET A 1 14.44 -10.73 4.40
C MET A 1 14.79 -9.42 3.70
N SER A 2 15.95 -9.38 3.09
CA SER A 2 16.39 -8.19 2.34
C SER A 2 15.75 -8.17 0.96
N ARG A 3 15.44 -6.96 0.47
CA ARG A 3 14.94 -6.75 -0.89
C ARG A 3 15.93 -5.91 -1.67
N THR A 4 16.14 -6.28 -2.90
CA THR A 4 16.98 -5.52 -3.82
C THR A 4 16.08 -4.72 -4.77
N LEU A 5 16.31 -3.42 -4.84
CA LEU A 5 15.64 -2.51 -5.76
C LEU A 5 16.60 -2.16 -6.90
N THR A 6 16.04 -1.93 -8.07
CA THR A 6 16.78 -1.36 -9.19
C THR A 6 16.34 0.09 -9.33
N LEU A 7 17.26 1.01 -9.13
CA LEU A 7 17.00 2.44 -9.11
C LEU A 7 17.68 3.12 -10.29
N PRO A 8 16.98 4.03 -11.00
CA PRO A 8 17.61 4.82 -12.04
C PRO A 8 18.53 5.90 -11.45
N CYS A 9 19.67 6.11 -12.08
CA CYS A 9 20.60 7.17 -11.75
C CYS A 9 20.48 8.33 -12.72
N LEU A 10 20.95 9.53 -12.31
CA LEU A 10 20.87 10.73 -13.13
C LEU A 10 21.68 10.64 -14.42
N ASP A 11 22.70 9.79 -14.46
CA ASP A 11 23.53 9.56 -15.65
C ASP A 11 22.92 8.59 -16.66
N GLY A 12 21.70 8.12 -16.43
CA GLY A 12 21.00 7.17 -17.29
C GLY A 12 21.34 5.70 -17.01
N THR A 13 22.20 5.41 -16.04
CA THR A 13 22.47 4.04 -15.59
C THR A 13 21.47 3.60 -14.54
N VAL A 14 21.49 2.32 -14.17
CA VAL A 14 20.72 1.80 -13.07
C VAL A 14 21.65 1.24 -12.00
N GLU A 15 21.25 1.42 -10.77
CA GLU A 15 21.98 0.89 -9.62
C GLU A 15 21.09 -0.11 -8.87
N ARG A 16 21.72 -1.12 -8.30
CA ARG A 16 21.06 -2.10 -7.43
C ARG A 16 21.27 -1.67 -5.97
N PHE A 17 20.18 -1.42 -5.29
CA PHE A 17 20.20 -1.04 -3.89
C PHE A 17 19.52 -2.13 -3.05
N THR A 18 20.22 -2.64 -2.06
CA THR A 18 19.67 -3.64 -1.15
C THR A 18 19.19 -2.97 0.12
N LEU A 19 17.90 -3.10 0.38
CA LEU A 19 17.30 -2.63 1.63
C LEU A 19 17.79 -3.50 2.78
N GLY A 20 18.10 -2.88 3.91
CA GLY A 20 18.34 -3.58 5.16
C GLY A 20 17.07 -4.23 5.70
N ASP A 21 17.23 -5.04 6.74
CA ASP A 21 16.09 -5.65 7.41
C ASP A 21 15.24 -4.57 8.10
N ALA A 22 13.98 -4.51 7.72
CA ALA A 22 13.03 -3.60 8.36
C ALA A 22 12.51 -4.20 9.67
N PRO A 23 12.21 -3.37 10.68
CA PRO A 23 11.54 -3.86 11.87
C PRO A 23 10.18 -4.46 11.50
N THR A 24 9.86 -5.59 12.11
CA THR A 24 8.56 -6.24 11.91
C THR A 24 7.54 -5.60 12.84
N TRP A 25 6.49 -5.04 12.27
CA TRP A 25 5.37 -4.51 13.03
C TRP A 25 4.42 -5.64 13.41
N ALA A 26 4.12 -5.75 14.71
CA ALA A 26 3.17 -6.75 15.17
C ALA A 26 1.75 -6.42 14.67
N ARG A 27 1.11 -7.42 14.05
CA ARG A 27 -0.29 -7.30 13.65
C ARG A 27 -1.18 -7.76 14.79
N PRO A 28 -2.19 -6.96 15.20
CA PRO A 28 -3.16 -7.42 16.18
C PRO A 28 -3.88 -8.69 15.68
N ALA A 29 -4.11 -9.62 16.59
CA ALA A 29 -4.82 -10.85 16.26
C ALA A 29 -6.30 -10.56 16.01
N GLY A 30 -6.86 -11.17 14.95
CA GLY A 30 -8.29 -11.15 14.67
C GLY A 30 -8.87 -9.83 14.17
N GLY A 31 -8.06 -8.81 13.91
CA GLY A 31 -8.54 -7.52 13.44
C GLY A 31 -9.48 -6.81 14.40
N ALA A 32 -9.34 -7.06 15.71
CA ALA A 32 -10.19 -6.45 16.73
C ALA A 32 -9.99 -4.92 16.77
N PRO A 33 -11.07 -4.13 16.95
CA PRO A 33 -10.96 -2.69 17.05
C PRO A 33 -10.18 -2.27 18.30
N PHE A 34 -9.64 -1.06 18.27
CA PHE A 34 -8.93 -0.50 19.42
C PHE A 34 -9.90 -0.28 20.60
N ARG A 35 -9.45 -0.63 21.81
CA ARG A 35 -10.30 -0.54 22.99
C ARG A 35 -10.47 0.88 23.52
N GLN A 36 -9.46 1.74 23.33
CA GLN A 36 -9.42 3.08 23.94
C GLN A 36 -10.02 4.16 23.06
N ARG A 37 -9.94 3.98 21.75
CA ARG A 37 -10.52 4.89 20.76
C ARG A 37 -10.71 4.18 19.44
N ILE A 38 -11.65 4.69 18.65
CA ILE A 38 -11.84 4.26 17.27
C ILE A 38 -10.91 5.07 16.37
N ALA A 39 -10.09 4.38 15.59
CA ALA A 39 -9.21 5.03 14.62
C ALA A 39 -9.70 4.75 13.20
N TYR A 40 -9.74 5.79 12.38
CA TYR A 40 -10.08 5.70 10.96
C TYR A 40 -8.83 5.87 10.12
N ALA A 41 -8.69 5.02 9.12
CA ALA A 41 -7.69 5.20 8.07
C ALA A 41 -8.35 5.86 6.86
N ALA A 42 -7.79 6.95 6.38
CA ALA A 42 -8.20 7.57 5.13
C ALA A 42 -7.54 6.82 3.98
N ALA A 43 -8.20 5.78 3.50
CA ALA A 43 -7.67 4.93 2.45
C ALA A 43 -8.26 5.35 1.09
N HIS A 44 -7.39 5.77 0.19
CA HIS A 44 -7.76 6.04 -1.19
C HIS A 44 -7.90 4.73 -1.99
N VAL A 45 -8.54 4.83 -3.15
CA VAL A 45 -8.54 3.75 -4.13
C VAL A 45 -7.15 3.61 -4.75
N VAL A 46 -6.81 2.39 -5.16
CA VAL A 46 -5.56 2.12 -5.87
C VAL A 46 -5.81 2.28 -7.36
N ALA A 47 -5.05 3.15 -8.00
CA ALA A 47 -5.12 3.35 -9.44
C ALA A 47 -4.41 2.20 -10.19
N ASP A 48 -4.92 1.87 -11.36
CA ASP A 48 -4.25 0.95 -12.28
C ASP A 48 -3.51 1.75 -13.36
N PRO A 49 -2.19 1.93 -13.23
CA PRO A 49 -1.41 2.73 -14.17
C PRO A 49 -1.20 2.05 -15.53
N ARG A 50 -1.55 0.77 -15.66
CA ARG A 50 -1.38 -0.01 -16.89
C ARG A 50 -2.55 0.11 -17.85
N ARG A 51 -3.67 0.67 -17.40
CA ARG A 51 -4.84 0.86 -18.25
C ARG A 51 -4.65 2.09 -19.13
N ASP A 52 -4.98 1.94 -20.40
CA ASP A 52 -4.94 3.03 -21.39
C ASP A 52 -6.27 3.78 -21.34
N VAL A 53 -6.35 4.78 -20.46
CA VAL A 53 -7.52 5.63 -20.29
C VAL A 53 -7.10 7.09 -20.17
N ASP A 54 -8.00 7.98 -20.56
CA ASP A 54 -7.83 9.41 -20.31
C ASP A 54 -8.20 9.70 -18.83
N VAL A 55 -7.19 9.96 -18.02
CA VAL A 55 -7.34 10.17 -16.58
C VAL A 55 -8.21 11.38 -16.20
N PHE A 56 -8.44 12.31 -17.16
CA PHE A 56 -9.30 13.46 -16.92
C PHE A 56 -10.78 13.15 -17.12
N THR A 57 -11.09 12.09 -17.84
CA THR A 57 -12.48 11.73 -18.17
C THR A 57 -12.90 10.36 -17.64
N GLU A 58 -11.96 9.50 -17.34
CA GLU A 58 -12.21 8.12 -16.92
C GLU A 58 -11.41 7.77 -15.68
N ALA A 59 -11.98 6.88 -14.87
CA ALA A 59 -11.28 6.30 -13.74
C ALA A 59 -10.72 4.93 -14.12
N ALA A 60 -9.46 4.70 -13.76
CA ALA A 60 -8.82 3.39 -13.88
C ALA A 60 -8.47 2.89 -12.48
N ILE A 61 -9.38 2.13 -11.88
CA ILE A 61 -9.24 1.62 -10.52
C ILE A 61 -8.86 0.15 -10.56
N ASP A 62 -7.80 -0.19 -9.84
CA ASP A 62 -7.46 -1.58 -9.54
C ASP A 62 -8.29 -2.02 -8.33
N TRP A 63 -9.42 -2.64 -8.59
CA TRP A 63 -10.34 -3.07 -7.54
C TRP A 63 -9.77 -4.16 -6.65
N GLU A 64 -8.99 -5.08 -7.20
CA GLU A 64 -8.36 -6.14 -6.42
C GLU A 64 -7.39 -5.57 -5.40
N SER A 65 -6.48 -4.70 -5.83
CA SER A 65 -5.51 -4.03 -4.95
C SER A 65 -6.20 -3.08 -3.96
N THR A 66 -7.25 -2.39 -4.39
CA THR A 66 -8.04 -1.50 -3.52
C THR A 66 -8.68 -2.27 -2.38
N LEU A 67 -9.32 -3.40 -2.67
CA LEU A 67 -9.94 -4.24 -1.64
C LEU A 67 -8.90 -4.91 -0.74
N ALA A 68 -7.79 -5.36 -1.30
CA ALA A 68 -6.68 -5.93 -0.52
C ALA A 68 -6.11 -4.91 0.48
N TYR A 69 -5.94 -3.66 0.05
CA TYR A 69 -5.47 -2.58 0.90
C TYR A 69 -6.45 -2.30 2.05
N ARG A 70 -7.75 -2.24 1.77
CA ARG A 70 -8.77 -2.02 2.79
C ARG A 70 -8.82 -3.17 3.81
N ARG A 71 -8.75 -4.41 3.35
CA ARG A 71 -8.68 -5.58 4.23
C ARG A 71 -7.43 -5.57 5.09
N HIS A 72 -6.30 -5.12 4.55
CA HIS A 72 -5.07 -4.95 5.29
C HIS A 72 -5.24 -3.98 6.46
N LEU A 73 -5.87 -2.82 6.23
CA LEU A 73 -6.16 -1.84 7.27
C LEU A 73 -7.13 -2.37 8.32
N TRP A 74 -8.17 -3.08 7.91
CA TRP A 74 -9.10 -3.73 8.85
C TRP A 74 -8.40 -4.78 9.71
N GLY A 75 -7.40 -5.48 9.15
CA GLY A 75 -6.58 -6.43 9.89
C GLY A 75 -5.80 -5.82 11.06
N TYR A 76 -5.55 -4.52 11.03
CA TYR A 76 -4.95 -3.76 12.13
C TYR A 76 -5.98 -3.16 13.09
N GLY A 77 -7.27 -3.35 12.84
CA GLY A 77 -8.34 -2.82 13.68
C GLY A 77 -8.79 -1.40 13.32
N PHE A 78 -8.33 -0.84 12.18
CA PHE A 78 -8.80 0.47 11.71
C PHE A 78 -10.18 0.37 11.09
N ALA A 79 -11.00 1.40 11.28
CA ALA A 79 -12.10 1.68 10.37
C ALA A 79 -11.53 2.39 9.13
N VAL A 80 -12.24 2.31 8.03
CA VAL A 80 -11.83 2.92 6.75
C VAL A 80 -12.84 3.98 6.36
N ALA A 81 -12.35 5.19 6.18
CA ALA A 81 -13.16 6.31 5.70
C ALA A 81 -13.29 6.26 4.16
#